data_219d6091a2f78747516e609f02c000c6
#
_entry.id   219d6091a2f78747516e609f02c000c6
#
_cell.length_a   1.000
_cell.length_b   1.000
_cell.length_c   1.000
_cell.angle_alpha   90.00
_cell.angle_beta   90.00
_cell.angle_gamma   90.00
#
_symmetry.space_group_name_H-M   'P 1'
#
loop_
_entity.id
_entity.type
_entity.pdbx_description
1 polymer ?
#
loop_
_entity_poly.entity_id
_entity_poly.type
_entity_poly.pdbx_seq_one_letter_code
_entity_poly.pdbx_strand_id
1 'polypeptide(L)'
;MSLKPLLLIPALSAVLLLSACAGPMPKAAPSEAWIGLKEEAPNDLMAERVDGKRVDDGRFFEVSPGDHRLDVTLFAEEPGDNDQQNCEGRVEYEHFKAGERYTLVESSLGSTVRASLLDGHGKEVAATQDFNCMPG
;
A
#
# COMPACT_ATOMS: atom_id res chain seq x y z
N MET A 1 -1.63 31.43 42.93
CA MET A 1 -1.45 30.09 42.82
C MET A 1 -2.23 29.35 41.83
N SER A 2 -1.61 28.92 40.88
CA SER A 2 -2.23 28.55 39.63
C SER A 2 -2.28 27.02 39.45
N LEU A 3 -3.38 26.47 39.84
CA LEU A 3 -3.71 25.09 39.52
C LEU A 3 -4.35 24.94 38.14
N LYS A 4 -4.67 26.07 37.51
CA LYS A 4 -5.34 26.08 36.20
C LYS A 4 -4.57 25.42 35.05
N PRO A 5 -3.25 25.55 34.94
CA PRO A 5 -2.55 24.87 33.83
C PRO A 5 -2.59 23.37 33.90
N LEU A 6 -2.73 22.80 35.06
CA LEU A 6 -2.79 21.35 35.25
C LEU A 6 -4.09 20.73 34.73
N LEU A 7 -5.17 21.50 34.66
CA LEU A 7 -6.47 21.01 34.20
C LEU A 7 -6.56 20.90 32.67
N LEU A 8 -5.68 21.57 31.93
CA LEU A 8 -5.70 21.55 30.46
C LEU A 8 -4.99 20.34 29.89
N ILE A 9 -4.05 19.75 30.61
CA ILE A 9 -3.24 18.66 30.15
C ILE A 9 -4.06 17.39 29.84
N PRO A 10 -5.02 16.95 30.69
CA PRO A 10 -5.83 15.76 30.36
C PRO A 10 -6.68 15.92 29.12
N ALA A 11 -7.18 17.13 28.86
CA ALA A 11 -7.99 17.37 27.66
C ALA A 11 -7.18 17.25 26.40
N LEU A 12 -5.96 17.72 26.36
CA LEU A 12 -5.06 17.59 25.23
C LEU A 12 -4.68 16.12 24.99
N SER A 13 -4.44 15.37 26.06
CA SER A 13 -4.13 13.94 25.96
C SER A 13 -5.29 13.15 25.35
N ALA A 14 -6.53 13.46 25.71
CA ALA A 14 -7.71 12.80 25.17
C ALA A 14 -7.86 13.06 23.67
N VAL A 15 -7.59 14.29 23.22
CA VAL A 15 -7.65 14.62 21.78
C VAL A 15 -6.59 13.86 21.01
N LEU A 16 -5.38 13.72 21.52
CA LEU A 16 -4.31 12.97 20.88
C LEU A 16 -4.64 11.48 20.77
N LEU A 17 -5.27 10.90 21.79
CA LEU A 17 -5.70 9.50 21.75
C LEU A 17 -6.75 9.26 20.67
N LEU A 18 -7.69 10.16 20.49
CA LEU A 18 -8.70 10.06 19.44
C LEU A 18 -8.08 10.15 18.07
N SER A 19 -7.06 10.99 17.88
CA SER A 19 -6.35 11.10 16.61
C SER A 19 -5.58 9.82 16.29
N ALA A 20 -5.06 9.12 17.30
CA ALA A 20 -4.33 7.88 17.10
C ALA A 20 -5.22 6.74 16.54
N CYS A 21 -6.53 6.77 16.81
CA CYS A 21 -7.47 5.76 16.28
C CYS A 21 -7.65 5.86 14.76
N ALA A 22 -7.28 6.98 14.13
CA ALA A 22 -7.40 7.17 12.70
C ALA A 22 -6.39 6.35 11.89
N GLY A 23 -5.36 5.77 12.53
CA GLY A 23 -4.37 4.93 11.86
C GLY A 23 -3.52 5.69 10.84
N PRO A 24 -2.70 6.67 11.27
CA PRO A 24 -1.86 7.40 10.33
C PRO A 24 -0.87 6.46 9.64
N MET A 25 -0.44 6.86 8.43
CA MET A 25 0.57 6.09 7.69
C MET A 25 1.90 6.09 8.45
N PRO A 26 2.49 4.93 8.71
CA PRO A 26 3.78 4.87 9.39
C PRO A 26 4.88 5.51 8.55
N LYS A 27 5.95 5.94 9.22
CA LYS A 27 7.13 6.45 8.55
C LYS A 27 7.98 5.29 8.03
N ALA A 28 8.54 5.48 6.83
CA ALA A 28 9.44 4.49 6.25
C ALA A 28 10.72 4.37 7.07
N ALA A 29 11.13 3.14 7.36
CA ALA A 29 12.40 2.88 8.04
C ALA A 29 13.55 3.13 7.08
N PRO A 30 14.63 3.82 7.51
CA PRO A 30 15.74 4.13 6.61
C PRO A 30 16.55 2.90 6.16
N SER A 31 16.42 1.78 6.88
CA SER A 31 17.11 0.54 6.53
C SER A 31 16.32 -0.33 5.56
N GLU A 32 15.11 0.07 5.19
CA GLU A 32 14.24 -0.72 4.33
C GLU A 32 13.78 0.08 3.12
N ALA A 33 13.25 -0.63 2.13
CA ALA A 33 12.60 -0.04 0.97
C ALA A 33 11.11 0.09 1.26
N TRP A 34 10.51 1.19 0.82
CA TRP A 34 9.08 1.46 0.98
C TRP A 34 8.40 1.42 -0.37
N ILE A 35 7.31 0.68 -0.48
CA ILE A 35 6.53 0.60 -1.71
C ILE A 35 5.10 1.06 -1.42
N GLY A 36 4.75 2.24 -1.94
CA GLY A 36 3.38 2.73 -1.91
C GLY A 36 2.55 2.10 -3.00
N LEU A 37 1.24 2.20 -2.87
CA LEU A 37 0.28 1.67 -3.84
C LEU A 37 -0.53 2.81 -4.42
N LYS A 38 -0.78 2.77 -5.73
CA LYS A 38 -1.61 3.76 -6.41
C LYS A 38 -2.55 3.05 -7.37
N GLU A 39 -3.82 3.03 -7.01
CA GLU A 39 -4.88 2.46 -7.83
C GLU A 39 -5.54 3.51 -8.73
N GLU A 40 -6.26 3.04 -9.72
CA GLU A 40 -7.18 3.85 -10.53
C GLU A 40 -8.58 3.77 -9.92
N ALA A 41 -9.18 4.92 -9.62
CA ALA A 41 -10.53 4.95 -9.06
C ALA A 41 -11.53 4.35 -10.06
N PRO A 42 -12.54 3.60 -9.61
CA PRO A 42 -12.91 3.35 -8.21
C PRO A 42 -12.29 2.11 -7.56
N ASN A 43 -11.24 1.55 -8.16
CA ASN A 43 -10.61 0.33 -7.68
C ASN A 43 -9.81 0.57 -6.41
N ASP A 44 -9.61 -0.49 -5.62
CA ASP A 44 -8.73 -0.49 -4.45
C ASP A 44 -7.61 -1.51 -4.66
N LEU A 45 -6.37 -1.05 -4.58
CA LEU A 45 -5.18 -1.89 -4.67
C LEU A 45 -4.58 -2.05 -3.28
N MET A 46 -4.40 -3.28 -2.84
CA MET A 46 -3.93 -3.58 -1.50
C MET A 46 -2.73 -4.52 -1.51
N ALA A 47 -1.79 -4.25 -0.60
CA ALA A 47 -0.68 -5.15 -0.34
C ALA A 47 -1.19 -6.40 0.37
N GLU A 48 -0.74 -7.56 -0.07
CA GLU A 48 -1.21 -8.83 0.49
C GLU A 48 -0.09 -9.63 1.14
N ARG A 49 0.98 -9.93 0.40
CA ARG A 49 2.09 -10.76 0.89
C ARG A 49 3.43 -10.26 0.40
N VAL A 50 4.45 -10.51 1.22
CA VAL A 50 5.86 -10.37 0.83
C VAL A 50 6.51 -11.73 0.97
N ASP A 51 7.08 -12.25 -0.11
CA ASP A 51 7.75 -13.55 -0.12
C ASP A 51 6.89 -14.67 0.48
N GLY A 52 5.59 -14.61 0.22
CA GLY A 52 4.62 -15.59 0.71
C GLY A 52 4.06 -15.33 2.09
N LYS A 53 4.52 -14.29 2.80
CA LYS A 53 4.03 -13.95 4.13
C LYS A 53 3.06 -12.78 4.06
N ARG A 54 1.92 -12.92 4.72
CA ARG A 54 0.90 -11.88 4.77
C ARG A 54 1.44 -10.64 5.48
N VAL A 55 1.16 -9.47 4.89
CA VAL A 55 1.52 -8.19 5.50
C VAL A 55 0.48 -7.79 6.55
N ASP A 56 0.91 -6.98 7.53
CA ASP A 56 -0.01 -6.50 8.58
C ASP A 56 -0.84 -5.30 8.14
N ASP A 57 -0.32 -4.50 7.22
CA ASP A 57 -0.99 -3.30 6.73
C ASP A 57 -1.06 -3.35 5.20
N GLY A 58 -2.28 -3.36 4.66
CA GLY A 58 -2.51 -3.47 3.22
C GLY A 58 -2.26 -2.19 2.43
N ARG A 59 -1.86 -1.09 3.06
CA ARG A 59 -1.70 0.20 2.40
C ARG A 59 -0.32 0.39 1.75
N PHE A 60 0.66 -0.46 2.09
CA PHE A 60 2.03 -0.33 1.62
C PHE A 60 2.78 -1.63 1.83
N PHE A 61 3.95 -1.74 1.17
CA PHE A 61 4.93 -2.76 1.53
C PHE A 61 6.16 -2.09 2.13
N GLU A 62 6.80 -2.75 3.07
CA GLU A 62 8.11 -2.38 3.58
C GLU A 62 8.97 -3.62 3.58
N VAL A 63 10.09 -3.59 2.86
CA VAL A 63 10.92 -4.77 2.63
C VAL A 63 12.40 -4.45 2.86
N SER A 64 13.15 -5.46 3.28
CA SER A 64 14.60 -5.36 3.35
C SER A 64 15.20 -5.16 1.96
N PRO A 65 16.44 -4.65 1.86
CA PRO A 65 17.11 -4.54 0.55
C PRO A 65 17.26 -5.91 -0.11
N GLY A 66 17.23 -5.94 -1.43
CA GLY A 66 17.47 -7.14 -2.20
C GLY A 66 16.25 -7.63 -2.96
N ASP A 67 16.15 -8.95 -3.12
CA ASP A 67 15.16 -9.62 -3.94
C ASP A 67 13.90 -9.93 -3.14
N HIS A 68 12.74 -9.50 -3.66
CA HIS A 68 11.46 -9.78 -3.02
C HIS A 68 10.37 -9.99 -4.05
N ARG A 69 9.38 -10.78 -3.66
CA ARG A 69 8.16 -11.01 -4.40
C ARG A 69 7.01 -10.38 -3.64
N LEU A 70 6.29 -9.49 -4.31
CA LEU A 70 5.15 -8.76 -3.72
C LEU A 70 3.87 -9.26 -4.36
N ASP A 71 2.94 -9.72 -3.54
CA ASP A 71 1.61 -10.11 -3.99
C ASP A 71 0.62 -9.00 -3.61
N VAL A 72 -0.21 -8.60 -4.57
CA VAL A 72 -1.21 -7.56 -4.40
C VAL A 72 -2.57 -8.06 -4.81
N THR A 73 -3.61 -7.48 -4.22
CA THR A 73 -4.99 -7.74 -4.57
C THR A 73 -5.63 -6.43 -5.04
N LEU A 74 -6.32 -6.49 -6.16
CA LEU A 74 -7.12 -5.39 -6.67
C LEU A 74 -8.59 -5.76 -6.53
N PHE A 75 -9.34 -4.89 -5.85
CA PHE A 75 -10.80 -4.96 -5.80
C PHE A 75 -11.35 -4.02 -6.85
N ALA A 76 -11.79 -4.57 -7.97
CA ALA A 76 -12.29 -3.81 -9.09
C ALA A 76 -13.81 -3.72 -9.04
N GLU A 77 -14.34 -2.52 -9.17
CA GLU A 77 -15.78 -2.29 -9.28
C GLU A 77 -16.16 -2.15 -10.75
N GLU A 78 -17.11 -2.93 -11.19
CA GLU A 78 -17.65 -2.79 -12.54
C GLU A 78 -18.83 -1.82 -12.55
N PRO A 79 -18.86 -0.86 -13.48
CA PRO A 79 -19.96 0.09 -13.56
C PRO A 79 -21.29 -0.62 -13.87
N GLY A 80 -22.29 -0.35 -13.05
CA GLY A 80 -23.64 -0.87 -13.27
C GLY A 80 -23.91 -2.26 -12.71
N ASP A 81 -22.90 -2.91 -12.15
CA ASP A 81 -23.03 -4.20 -11.51
C ASP A 81 -22.68 -4.06 -10.04
N ASN A 82 -23.40 -4.79 -9.18
CA ASN A 82 -23.06 -4.85 -7.76
C ASN A 82 -21.95 -5.85 -7.46
N ASP A 83 -21.42 -6.49 -8.51
CA ASP A 83 -20.41 -7.52 -8.35
C ASP A 83 -19.01 -6.90 -8.39
N GLN A 84 -18.27 -7.11 -7.33
CA GLN A 84 -16.89 -6.72 -7.21
C GLN A 84 -16.01 -7.87 -7.67
N GLN A 85 -15.03 -7.59 -8.54
CA GLN A 85 -14.05 -8.57 -8.92
C GLN A 85 -12.82 -8.48 -8.02
N ASN A 86 -12.28 -9.63 -7.65
CA ASN A 86 -11.01 -9.72 -6.94
C ASN A 86 -9.95 -10.19 -7.92
N CYS A 87 -8.93 -9.37 -8.11
CA CYS A 87 -7.83 -9.67 -9.01
C CYS A 87 -6.53 -9.77 -8.22
N GLU A 88 -5.76 -10.80 -8.47
CA GLU A 88 -4.48 -11.00 -7.82
C GLU A 88 -3.34 -10.81 -8.80
N GLY A 89 -2.30 -10.10 -8.34
CA GLY A 89 -1.11 -9.85 -9.14
C GLY A 89 0.14 -10.04 -8.31
N ARG A 90 1.25 -10.28 -9.02
CA ARG A 90 2.56 -10.48 -8.40
C ARG A 90 3.61 -9.72 -9.16
N VAL A 91 4.46 -9.01 -8.43
CA VAL A 91 5.65 -8.40 -8.99
C VAL A 91 6.89 -8.95 -8.28
N GLU A 92 7.93 -9.22 -9.06
CA GLU A 92 9.22 -9.65 -8.55
C GLU A 92 10.27 -8.62 -8.93
N TYR A 93 11.09 -8.20 -7.97
CA TYR A 93 12.17 -7.25 -8.21
C TYR A 93 13.36 -7.60 -7.34
N GLU A 94 14.55 -7.62 -7.95
CA GLU A 94 15.77 -8.13 -7.31
C GLU A 94 16.59 -7.05 -6.61
N HIS A 95 16.30 -5.77 -6.86
CA HIS A 95 17.21 -4.69 -6.48
C HIS A 95 16.57 -3.62 -5.59
N PHE A 96 15.69 -4.00 -4.68
CA PHE A 96 15.16 -3.05 -3.71
C PHE A 96 16.31 -2.47 -2.88
N LYS A 97 16.32 -1.14 -2.73
CA LYS A 97 17.38 -0.43 -2.03
C LYS A 97 16.86 0.18 -0.73
N ALA A 98 17.67 0.08 0.31
CA ALA A 98 17.37 0.70 1.60
C ALA A 98 17.19 2.22 1.44
N GLY A 99 16.16 2.75 2.08
CA GLY A 99 15.87 4.18 2.06
C GLY A 99 15.21 4.68 0.79
N GLU A 100 15.02 3.83 -0.22
CA GLU A 100 14.39 4.24 -1.46
C GLU A 100 12.88 4.02 -1.41
N ARG A 101 12.15 4.91 -2.06
CA ARG A 101 10.69 4.83 -2.16
C ARG A 101 10.30 4.41 -3.56
N TYR A 102 9.44 3.41 -3.62
CA TYR A 102 8.87 2.88 -4.85
C TYR A 102 7.37 3.09 -4.82
N THR A 103 6.73 2.99 -5.98
CA THR A 103 5.28 3.01 -6.08
C THR A 103 4.84 1.91 -7.04
N LEU A 104 3.91 1.10 -6.61
CA LEU A 104 3.25 0.12 -7.46
C LEU A 104 1.96 0.76 -7.97
N VAL A 105 1.90 0.99 -9.28
CA VAL A 105 0.82 1.76 -9.91
C VAL A 105 -0.02 0.83 -10.77
N GLU A 106 -1.33 0.83 -10.54
CA GLU A 106 -2.26 0.14 -11.43
C GLU A 106 -2.15 0.71 -12.85
N SER A 107 -2.03 -0.16 -13.84
CA SER A 107 -1.94 0.22 -15.25
C SER A 107 -2.90 -0.62 -16.08
N SER A 108 -4.17 -0.59 -15.72
CA SER A 108 -5.21 -1.36 -16.39
C SER A 108 -5.52 -0.78 -17.76
N LEU A 109 -5.79 -1.68 -18.72
CA LEU A 109 -6.18 -1.31 -20.06
C LEU A 109 -7.33 -2.21 -20.51
N GLY A 110 -8.51 -1.64 -20.63
CA GLY A 110 -9.73 -2.39 -20.92
C GLY A 110 -10.03 -3.38 -19.79
N SER A 111 -10.18 -4.65 -20.13
CA SER A 111 -10.43 -5.70 -19.13
C SER A 111 -9.15 -6.29 -18.55
N THR A 112 -7.99 -5.85 -19.02
CA THR A 112 -6.69 -6.34 -18.55
C THR A 112 -6.20 -5.48 -17.40
N VAL A 113 -5.92 -6.13 -16.26
CA VAL A 113 -5.39 -5.46 -15.06
C VAL A 113 -3.91 -5.79 -14.94
N ARG A 114 -3.10 -4.76 -14.77
CA ARG A 114 -1.65 -4.89 -14.54
C ARG A 114 -1.21 -3.83 -13.54
N ALA A 115 0.01 -3.96 -13.05
CA ALA A 115 0.63 -2.94 -12.22
C ALA A 115 2.11 -2.81 -12.56
N SER A 116 2.60 -1.57 -12.51
CA SER A 116 4.00 -1.25 -12.78
C SER A 116 4.67 -0.78 -11.49
N LEU A 117 5.85 -1.31 -11.22
CA LEU A 117 6.67 -0.87 -10.09
C LEU A 117 7.59 0.25 -10.56
N LEU A 118 7.41 1.43 -9.99
CA LEU A 118 8.22 2.61 -10.30
C LEU A 118 9.20 2.88 -9.16
N ASP A 119 10.42 3.30 -9.51
CA ASP A 119 11.38 3.73 -8.50
C ASP A 119 11.12 5.17 -8.05
N GLY A 120 12.00 5.71 -7.22
CA GLY A 120 11.87 7.08 -6.70
C GLY A 120 11.97 8.18 -7.76
N HIS A 121 12.44 7.84 -8.96
CA HIS A 121 12.50 8.76 -10.10
C HIS A 121 11.34 8.58 -11.08
N GLY A 122 10.40 7.70 -10.76
CA GLY A 122 9.26 7.41 -11.63
C GLY A 122 9.57 6.46 -12.79
N LYS A 123 10.73 5.82 -12.77
CA LYS A 123 11.13 4.86 -13.79
C LYS A 123 10.55 3.48 -13.45
N GLU A 124 9.96 2.82 -14.46
CA GLU A 124 9.50 1.45 -14.29
C GLU A 124 10.69 0.50 -14.17
N VAL A 125 10.77 -0.22 -13.06
CA VAL A 125 11.84 -1.18 -12.79
C VAL A 125 11.35 -2.63 -12.82
N ALA A 126 10.05 -2.84 -12.72
CA ALA A 126 9.43 -4.16 -12.82
C ALA A 126 7.95 -3.98 -13.10
N ALA A 127 7.28 -5.04 -13.50
CA ALA A 127 5.85 -5.03 -13.73
C ALA A 127 5.26 -6.40 -13.41
N THR A 128 3.98 -6.43 -13.09
CA THR A 128 3.24 -7.68 -12.97
C THR A 128 2.94 -8.22 -14.36
N GLN A 129 2.63 -9.50 -14.44
CA GLN A 129 1.88 -10.03 -15.55
C GLN A 129 0.41 -9.61 -15.38
N ASP A 130 -0.44 -10.01 -16.33
CA ASP A 130 -1.87 -9.76 -16.19
C ASP A 130 -2.37 -10.38 -14.89
N PHE A 131 -3.16 -9.62 -14.14
CA PHE A 131 -3.74 -10.12 -12.90
C PHE A 131 -4.74 -11.24 -13.21
N ASN A 132 -4.82 -12.17 -12.29
CA ASN A 132 -5.83 -13.22 -12.33
C ASN A 132 -7.06 -12.73 -11.57
N CYS A 133 -8.15 -12.51 -12.29
CA CYS A 133 -9.38 -11.97 -11.71
C CYS A 133 -10.40 -13.08 -11.51
N MET A 134 -10.99 -13.11 -10.32
CA MET A 134 -12.08 -14.02 -10.00
C MET A 134 -13.35 -13.21 -9.71
N PRO A 135 -14.53 -13.69 -10.14
CA PRO A 135 -15.78 -13.05 -9.75
C PRO A 135 -15.91 -13.10 -8.23
N GLY A 136 -16.23 -11.98 -7.64
CA GLY A 136 -16.40 -11.85 -6.20
C GLY A 136 -17.68 -12.41 -5.65
#